data_3f057ab7101e79f4f35dff92d30402cb
#
_entry.id   3f057ab7101e79f4f35dff92d30402cb
#
_cell.length_a   1.000
_cell.length_b   1.000
_cell.length_c   1.000
_cell.angle_alpha   90.00
_cell.angle_beta   90.00
_cell.angle_gamma   90.00
#
_symmetry.space_group_name_H-M   'P 1'
#
loop_
_entity.id
_entity.type
_entity.pdbx_description
1 polymer ?
#
loop_
_entity_poly.entity_id
_entity_poly.type
_entity_poly.pdbx_seq_one_letter_code
_entity_poly.pdbx_strand_id
1 'polypeptide(L)'
;MYEPYKGTRKGMPEELRQQMPLVKEMLRLLGYPILEVEGYEADDILGSLARQGEQNGDTVLICTGDRDSLQLITDKVSVILAKTAPQGAVYEIMDPAAIHEKYGVTPREMIEVKALSLIHI
;
A
#
# COMPACT_ATOMS: atom_id res chain seq x y z
N MET A 1 -18.04 -5.70 13.73
CA MET A 1 -17.73 -4.56 12.90
C MET A 1 -17.09 -3.45 13.72
N TYR A 2 -16.09 -2.80 13.20
CA TYR A 2 -15.31 -1.90 13.99
C TYR A 2 -15.47 -0.44 13.56
N GLU A 3 -16.70 0.00 13.44
CA GLU A 3 -17.04 1.37 13.08
C GLU A 3 -16.47 2.45 14.00
N PRO A 4 -16.47 2.26 15.35
CA PRO A 4 -15.92 3.30 16.23
C PRO A 4 -14.48 3.67 15.93
N TYR A 5 -13.67 2.71 15.48
CA TYR A 5 -12.28 2.97 15.12
C TYR A 5 -12.17 3.99 13.97
N LYS A 6 -12.95 3.81 12.91
CA LYS A 6 -12.96 4.74 11.78
C LYS A 6 -13.75 6.01 12.10
N GLY A 7 -14.79 5.91 12.89
CA GLY A 7 -15.62 7.05 13.29
C GLY A 7 -14.91 8.09 14.13
N THR A 8 -13.85 7.68 14.86
CA THR A 8 -13.05 8.60 15.67
C THR A 8 -11.95 9.30 14.90
N ARG A 9 -11.66 8.87 13.68
CA ARG A 9 -10.66 9.54 12.84
C ARG A 9 -11.21 10.87 12.34
N LYS A 10 -10.36 11.88 12.38
CA LYS A 10 -10.70 13.14 11.73
C LYS A 10 -10.85 12.90 10.24
N GLY A 11 -11.89 13.45 9.66
CA GLY A 11 -12.05 13.41 8.22
C GLY A 11 -10.95 14.18 7.51
N MET A 12 -10.87 13.97 6.21
CA MET A 12 -9.95 14.70 5.36
C MET A 12 -10.24 16.22 5.47
N PRO A 13 -9.21 17.06 5.63
CA PRO A 13 -9.41 18.51 5.59
C PRO A 13 -10.15 18.93 4.33
N GLU A 14 -10.99 19.93 4.45
CA GLU A 14 -11.82 20.40 3.32
C GLU A 14 -10.96 20.84 2.13
N GLU A 15 -9.86 21.52 2.40
CA GLU A 15 -8.94 21.97 1.36
C GLU A 15 -8.39 20.78 0.55
N LEU A 16 -7.99 19.72 1.23
CA LEU A 16 -7.49 18.52 0.58
C LEU A 16 -8.61 17.81 -0.19
N ARG A 17 -9.81 17.78 0.39
CA ARG A 17 -10.96 17.17 -0.26
C ARG A 17 -11.30 17.87 -1.58
N GLN A 18 -11.17 19.18 -1.63
CA GLN A 18 -11.39 19.94 -2.85
C GLN A 18 -10.31 19.69 -3.91
N GLN A 19 -9.10 19.35 -3.47
CA GLN A 19 -7.99 19.06 -4.38
C GLN A 19 -8.03 17.66 -4.96
N MET A 20 -8.69 16.72 -4.30
CA MET A 20 -8.71 15.33 -4.76
C MET A 20 -9.27 15.15 -6.19
N PRO A 21 -10.39 15.78 -6.56
CA PRO A 21 -10.86 15.68 -7.94
C PRO A 21 -9.87 16.24 -8.96
N LEU A 22 -9.14 17.28 -8.59
CA LEU A 22 -8.14 17.88 -9.46
C LEU A 22 -6.95 16.96 -9.67
N VAL A 23 -6.51 16.27 -8.62
CA VAL A 23 -5.43 15.28 -8.72
C VAL A 23 -5.84 14.13 -9.62
N LYS A 24 -7.05 13.63 -9.48
CA LYS A 24 -7.57 12.54 -10.33
C LYS A 24 -7.65 12.98 -11.79
N GLU A 25 -8.11 14.19 -12.05
CA GLU A 25 -8.16 14.76 -13.39
C GLU A 25 -6.76 14.85 -13.99
N MET A 26 -5.80 15.34 -13.23
CA MET A 26 -4.42 15.46 -13.69
C MET A 26 -3.85 14.09 -14.05
N LEU A 27 -4.07 13.09 -13.21
CA LEU A 27 -3.58 11.73 -13.47
C LEU A 27 -4.19 11.14 -14.74
N ARG A 28 -5.49 11.37 -14.96
CA ARG A 28 -6.15 10.92 -16.20
C ARG A 28 -5.56 11.59 -17.43
N LEU A 29 -5.31 12.89 -17.34
CA LEU A 29 -4.71 13.65 -18.46
C LEU A 29 -3.29 13.19 -18.74
N LEU A 30 -2.56 12.74 -17.72
CA LEU A 30 -1.22 12.17 -17.89
C LEU A 30 -1.23 10.72 -18.39
N GLY A 31 -2.40 10.13 -18.54
CA GLY A 31 -2.54 8.78 -19.08
C GLY A 31 -2.49 7.68 -18.04
N TYR A 32 -2.56 8.02 -16.75
CA TYR A 32 -2.59 7.01 -15.68
C TYR A 32 -4.02 6.53 -15.44
N PRO A 33 -4.27 5.22 -15.46
CA PRO A 33 -5.58 4.69 -15.12
C PRO A 33 -5.85 4.84 -13.61
N ILE A 34 -7.09 5.17 -13.28
CA ILE A 34 -7.54 5.24 -11.89
C ILE A 34 -8.58 4.15 -11.71
N LEU A 35 -8.35 3.28 -10.74
CA LEU A 35 -9.24 2.17 -10.45
C LEU A 35 -9.90 2.37 -9.09
N GLU A 36 -11.21 2.35 -9.09
CA GLU A 36 -12.01 2.41 -7.88
C GLU A 36 -13.10 1.34 -8.02
N VAL A 37 -13.22 0.49 -7.03
CA VAL A 37 -14.24 -0.56 -7.03
C VAL A 37 -15.08 -0.40 -5.78
N GLU A 38 -16.37 -0.16 -5.95
CA GLU A 38 -17.29 0.02 -4.84
C GLU A 38 -17.33 -1.24 -3.99
N GLY A 39 -17.29 -1.06 -2.68
CA GLY A 39 -17.30 -2.16 -1.73
C GLY A 39 -15.94 -2.78 -1.45
N TYR A 40 -14.87 -2.32 -2.11
CA TYR A 40 -13.52 -2.82 -1.90
C TYR A 40 -12.59 -1.69 -1.46
N GLU A 41 -11.65 -2.03 -0.59
CA GLU A 41 -10.61 -1.09 -0.19
C GLU A 41 -9.47 -1.09 -1.22
N ALA A 42 -8.69 -0.01 -1.21
CA ALA A 42 -7.55 0.11 -2.12
C ALA A 42 -6.57 -1.06 -1.99
N ASP A 43 -6.37 -1.57 -0.77
CA ASP A 43 -5.46 -2.69 -0.53
C ASP A 43 -5.92 -3.97 -1.23
N ASP A 44 -7.23 -4.20 -1.30
CA ASP A 44 -7.78 -5.36 -2.03
C ASP A 44 -7.50 -5.25 -3.51
N ILE A 45 -7.62 -4.05 -4.07
CA ILE A 45 -7.35 -3.78 -5.47
C ILE A 45 -5.85 -3.97 -5.75
N LEU A 46 -4.98 -3.45 -4.88
CA LEU A 46 -3.54 -3.60 -5.03
C LEU A 46 -3.14 -5.07 -5.02
N GLY A 47 -3.65 -5.84 -4.07
CA GLY A 47 -3.34 -7.26 -3.97
C GLY A 47 -3.79 -8.04 -5.20
N SER A 48 -4.98 -7.76 -5.69
CA SER A 48 -5.52 -8.40 -6.87
C SER A 48 -4.71 -8.07 -8.13
N LEU A 49 -4.37 -6.80 -8.33
CA LEU A 49 -3.58 -6.37 -9.48
C LEU A 49 -2.16 -6.92 -9.42
N ALA A 50 -1.55 -6.95 -8.24
CA ALA A 50 -0.22 -7.50 -8.08
C ALA A 50 -0.19 -8.99 -8.46
N ARG A 51 -1.19 -9.74 -8.02
CA ARG A 51 -1.30 -11.16 -8.37
C ARG A 51 -1.49 -11.35 -9.87
N GLN A 52 -2.35 -10.55 -10.49
CA GLN A 52 -2.57 -10.63 -11.94
C GLN A 52 -1.29 -10.31 -12.72
N GLY A 53 -0.57 -9.28 -12.31
CA GLY A 53 0.71 -8.93 -12.95
C GLY A 53 1.72 -10.05 -12.82
N GLU A 54 1.83 -10.63 -11.63
CA GLU A 54 2.73 -11.75 -11.38
C GLU A 54 2.38 -12.96 -12.25
N GLN A 55 1.09 -13.29 -12.36
CA GLN A 55 0.63 -14.39 -13.20
C GLN A 55 0.93 -14.15 -14.68
N ASN A 56 0.93 -12.91 -15.12
CA ASN A 56 1.27 -12.52 -16.47
C ASN A 56 2.79 -12.50 -16.72
N GLY A 57 3.60 -12.74 -15.69
CA GLY A 57 5.06 -12.69 -15.80
C GLY A 57 5.63 -11.28 -15.70
N ASP A 58 4.83 -10.31 -15.27
CA ASP A 58 5.28 -8.93 -15.12
C ASP A 58 6.04 -8.74 -13.81
N THR A 59 6.92 -7.75 -13.81
CA THR A 59 7.49 -7.24 -12.56
C THR A 59 6.55 -6.14 -12.05
N VAL A 60 6.12 -6.29 -10.80
CA VAL A 60 5.15 -5.37 -10.20
C VAL A 60 5.83 -4.53 -9.14
N LEU A 61 5.61 -3.22 -9.20
CA LEU A 61 6.07 -2.28 -8.18
C LEU A 61 4.85 -1.60 -7.56
N ILE A 62 4.67 -1.80 -6.26
CA ILE A 62 3.60 -1.16 -5.50
C ILE A 62 4.17 0.05 -4.78
N CYS A 63 3.63 1.23 -5.05
CA CYS A 63 4.04 2.47 -4.41
C CYS A 63 3.01 2.82 -3.35
N THR A 64 3.39 2.80 -2.08
CA THR A 64 2.44 3.00 -0.98
C THR A 64 3.15 3.53 0.27
N GLY A 65 2.41 4.19 1.14
CA GLY A 65 2.89 4.53 2.47
C GLY A 65 2.49 3.52 3.54
N ASP A 66 1.74 2.50 3.18
CA ASP A 66 1.20 1.52 4.12
C ASP A 66 2.10 0.29 4.21
N ARG A 67 2.65 0.05 5.40
CA ARG A 67 3.51 -1.10 5.66
C ARG A 67 2.80 -2.44 5.56
N ASP A 68 1.49 -2.45 5.65
CA ASP A 68 0.73 -3.69 5.51
C ASP A 68 0.84 -4.27 4.10
N SER A 69 1.18 -3.45 3.11
CA SER A 69 1.42 -3.90 1.76
C SER A 69 2.69 -4.75 1.61
N LEU A 70 3.57 -4.75 2.61
CA LEU A 70 4.79 -5.58 2.58
C LEU A 70 4.47 -7.07 2.50
N GLN A 71 3.31 -7.49 2.96
CA GLN A 71 2.88 -8.88 2.85
C GLN A 71 2.60 -9.32 1.41
N LEU A 72 2.51 -8.38 0.48
CA LEU A 72 2.27 -8.66 -0.94
C LEU A 72 3.56 -8.96 -1.71
N ILE A 73 4.72 -8.76 -1.10
CA ILE A 73 6.02 -8.93 -1.76
C ILE A 73 6.24 -10.40 -2.12
N THR A 74 6.68 -10.63 -3.37
CA THR A 74 7.09 -11.92 -3.88
C THR A 74 8.37 -11.72 -4.70
N ASP A 75 8.83 -12.76 -5.37
CA ASP A 75 9.97 -12.64 -6.26
C ASP A 75 9.74 -11.64 -7.40
N LYS A 76 8.48 -11.42 -7.76
CA LYS A 76 8.12 -10.51 -8.86
C LYS A 76 7.42 -9.24 -8.39
N VAL A 77 7.05 -9.16 -7.13
CA VAL A 77 6.33 -8.02 -6.55
C VAL A 77 7.18 -7.38 -5.48
N SER A 78 7.51 -6.11 -5.66
CA SER A 78 8.25 -5.30 -4.68
C SER A 78 7.40 -4.10 -4.26
N VAL A 79 7.71 -3.52 -3.12
CA VAL A 79 7.03 -2.35 -2.60
C VAL A 79 8.01 -1.20 -2.47
N ILE A 80 7.61 -0.03 -2.98
CA ILE A 80 8.31 1.22 -2.73
C ILE A 80 7.55 1.90 -1.61
N LEU A 81 8.13 1.88 -0.42
CA LEU A 81 7.50 2.43 0.77
C LEU A 81 7.84 3.90 0.89
N ALA A 82 6.82 4.75 0.83
CA ALA A 82 6.96 6.18 0.96
C ALA A 82 6.85 6.58 2.43
N LYS A 83 7.80 7.39 2.90
CA LYS A 83 7.82 7.89 4.27
C LYS A 83 8.02 9.40 4.24
N THR A 84 7.48 10.07 5.23
CA THR A 84 7.73 11.50 5.43
C THR A 84 8.82 11.64 6.49
N ALA A 85 9.86 12.40 6.16
CA ALA A 85 10.95 12.71 7.06
C ALA A 85 11.08 14.23 7.19
N PRO A 86 11.79 14.74 8.21
CA PRO A 86 11.95 16.19 8.38
C PRO A 86 12.53 16.90 7.15
N GLN A 87 13.36 16.20 6.39
CA GLN A 87 13.97 16.74 5.17
C GLN A 87 13.12 16.54 3.92
N GLY A 88 11.93 15.94 4.02
CA GLY A 88 11.03 15.70 2.91
C GLY A 88 10.64 14.25 2.76
N ALA A 89 10.16 13.88 1.57
CA ALA A 89 9.74 12.51 1.28
C ALA A 89 10.96 11.59 1.11
N VAL A 90 10.90 10.41 1.69
CA VAL A 90 11.91 9.38 1.59
C VAL A 90 11.25 8.10 1.08
N TYR A 91 11.93 7.40 0.16
CA TYR A 91 11.42 6.17 -0.44
C TYR A 91 12.35 5.02 -0.13
N GLU A 92 11.79 3.89 0.23
CA GLU A 92 12.55 2.68 0.54
C GLU A 92 12.00 1.53 -0.30
N ILE A 93 12.87 0.91 -1.10
CA ILE A 93 12.48 -0.22 -1.93
C ILE A 93 12.56 -1.50 -1.10
N MET A 94 11.43 -2.19 -0.97
CA MET A 94 11.31 -3.42 -0.20
C MET A 94 11.07 -4.59 -1.15
N ASP A 95 11.98 -5.56 -1.13
CA ASP A 95 11.89 -6.82 -1.84
C ASP A 95 12.12 -7.97 -0.83
N PRO A 96 12.08 -9.24 -1.22
CA PRO A 96 12.29 -10.33 -0.26
C PRO A 96 13.61 -10.23 0.51
N ALA A 97 14.68 -9.81 -0.15
CA ALA A 97 15.99 -9.65 0.50
C ALA A 97 15.98 -8.54 1.53
N ALA A 98 15.35 -7.40 1.21
CA ALA A 98 15.25 -6.27 2.13
C ALA A 98 14.37 -6.61 3.34
N ILE A 99 13.29 -7.36 3.14
CA ILE A 99 12.43 -7.84 4.22
C ILE A 99 13.23 -8.74 5.16
N HIS A 100 13.98 -9.68 4.60
CA HIS A 100 14.79 -10.59 5.41
C HIS A 100 15.86 -9.82 6.20
N GLU A 101 16.52 -8.87 5.57
CA GLU A 101 17.56 -8.05 6.22
C GLU A 101 16.98 -7.20 7.35
N LYS A 102 15.82 -6.57 7.12
CA LYS A 102 15.24 -5.63 8.09
C LYS A 102 14.47 -6.33 9.22
N TYR A 103 13.73 -7.38 8.91
CA TYR A 103 12.83 -8.05 9.86
C TYR A 103 13.25 -9.47 10.20
N GLY A 104 14.20 -10.06 9.48
CA GLY A 104 14.64 -11.42 9.69
C GLY A 104 13.64 -12.49 9.28
N VAL A 105 12.64 -12.12 8.47
CA VAL A 105 11.56 -13.01 8.04
C VAL A 105 11.37 -12.94 6.55
N THR A 106 10.67 -13.94 5.98
CA THR A 106 10.25 -13.88 4.59
C THR A 106 8.96 -13.06 4.45
N PRO A 107 8.60 -12.61 3.25
CA PRO A 107 7.32 -11.92 3.06
C PRO A 107 6.11 -12.74 3.51
N ARG A 108 6.16 -14.06 3.33
CA ARG A 108 5.10 -14.95 3.82
C ARG A 108 5.02 -14.95 5.34
N GLU A 109 6.16 -14.95 6.01
CA GLU A 109 6.23 -14.90 7.47
C GLU A 109 5.77 -13.55 8.02
N MET A 110 5.85 -12.48 7.24
CA MET A 110 5.33 -11.17 7.63
C MET A 110 3.84 -11.20 7.96
N ILE A 111 3.09 -12.05 7.30
CA ILE A 111 1.66 -12.20 7.56
C ILE A 111 1.45 -12.69 8.99
N GLU A 112 2.25 -13.65 9.43
CA GLU A 112 2.19 -14.18 10.80
C GLU A 112 2.63 -13.15 11.84
N VAL A 113 3.66 -12.40 11.54
CA VAL A 113 4.14 -11.31 12.41
C VAL A 113 3.03 -10.27 12.59
N LYS A 114 2.35 -9.89 11.54
CA LYS A 114 1.24 -8.95 11.61
C LYS A 114 0.08 -9.49 12.44
N ALA A 115 -0.25 -10.77 12.27
CA ALA A 115 -1.32 -11.39 13.05
C ALA A 115 -0.97 -11.39 14.55
N LEU A 116 0.26 -11.72 14.90
CA LEU A 116 0.71 -11.68 16.29
C LEU A 116 0.70 -10.27 16.86
N SER A 117 1.09 -9.30 16.08
CA SER A 117 1.06 -7.90 16.49
C SER A 117 -0.36 -7.44 16.82
N LEU A 118 -1.34 -7.87 16.07
CA LEU A 118 -2.75 -7.54 16.31
C LEU A 118 -3.29 -8.22 17.56
N ILE A 119 -2.81 -9.41 17.89
CA ILE A 119 -3.25 -10.15 19.09
C ILE A 119 -2.78 -9.44 20.35
N HIS A 120 -1.63 -8.80 20.33
CA HIS A 120 -1.05 -8.12 21.50
C HIS A 120 -1.55 -6.69 21.70
N ILE A 121 -2.37 -6.21 20.82
CA ILE A 121 -3.03 -4.92 20.96
C ILE A 121 -4.36 -5.09 21.66
#